data_67791baf5fc908827beb09a410a16dea
#
_entry.id   67791baf5fc908827beb09a410a16dea
#
_cell.length_a   1.000
_cell.length_b   1.000
_cell.length_c   1.000
_cell.angle_alpha   90.00
_cell.angle_beta   90.00
_cell.angle_gamma   90.00
#
_symmetry.space_group_name_H-M   'P 1'
#
loop_
_entity.id
_entity.type
_entity.pdbx_description
1 polymer ?
#
loop_
_entity_poly.entity_id
_entity_poly.type
_entity_poly.pdbx_seq_one_letter_code
_entity_poly.pdbx_strand_id
1 'polypeptide(L)'
;MTAETMQQDGEAVGFPWWLVLLEGVAAVILGLLLLSNPKSTLLVLVQVLGLYWLIKGVFAIVSIFIDSSMWGWKLFVGALGIVAGILVLQNPIWSSFLVPAVLVIILGIQGIIIGVVNIVQAFQGAGWGAGILGILSIVLGLILLTNIFTASLAVPLVLGIFMVIGGIAAVVMAFRLK
;
A
#
# COMPACT_ATOMS: atom_id res chain seq x y z
N MET A 1 -16.19 -42.44 28.81
CA MET A 1 -15.05 -41.60 28.54
C MET A 1 -15.51 -40.54 27.54
N THR A 2 -15.95 -39.47 28.10
CA THR A 2 -16.48 -38.30 27.37
C THR A 2 -15.33 -37.58 26.66
N ALA A 3 -15.43 -37.55 25.34
CA ALA A 3 -14.59 -36.66 24.54
C ALA A 3 -15.01 -35.23 24.84
N GLU A 4 -14.33 -34.60 25.78
CA GLU A 4 -14.37 -33.14 25.92
C GLU A 4 -13.78 -32.57 24.65
N THR A 5 -14.67 -32.09 23.85
CA THR A 5 -14.37 -31.18 22.74
C THR A 5 -13.54 -30.04 23.30
N MET A 6 -12.25 -30.04 22.98
CA MET A 6 -11.43 -28.85 23.08
C MET A 6 -12.04 -27.82 22.12
N GLN A 7 -12.95 -27.05 22.66
CA GLN A 7 -13.37 -25.80 22.07
C GLN A 7 -12.16 -24.89 22.18
N GLN A 8 -11.31 -24.93 21.17
CA GLN A 8 -10.37 -23.86 20.91
C GLN A 8 -11.25 -22.63 20.60
N ASP A 9 -11.58 -21.92 21.65
CA ASP A 9 -11.95 -20.54 21.56
C ASP A 9 -10.72 -19.83 20.95
N GLY A 10 -10.66 -19.86 19.61
CA GLY A 10 -9.86 -18.91 18.86
C GLY A 10 -10.40 -17.56 19.28
N GLU A 11 -9.75 -16.93 20.25
CA GLU A 11 -9.88 -15.52 20.49
C GLU A 11 -9.55 -14.87 19.14
N ALA A 12 -10.58 -14.66 18.34
CA ALA A 12 -10.52 -13.68 17.29
C ALA A 12 -10.07 -12.41 18.01
N VAL A 13 -8.83 -12.01 17.81
CA VAL A 13 -8.32 -10.73 18.28
C VAL A 13 -9.18 -9.69 17.57
N GLY A 14 -10.39 -9.50 18.10
CA GLY A 14 -11.33 -8.52 17.62
C GLY A 14 -10.65 -7.18 17.81
N PHE A 15 -10.19 -6.59 16.73
CA PHE A 15 -9.69 -5.22 16.77
C PHE A 15 -10.75 -4.38 17.49
N PRO A 16 -10.40 -3.69 18.59
CA PRO A 16 -11.37 -2.91 19.34
C PRO A 16 -12.01 -1.88 18.40
N TRP A 17 -13.34 -1.82 18.40
CA TRP A 17 -14.14 -1.00 17.48
C TRP A 17 -13.68 0.46 17.41
N TRP A 18 -13.13 1.00 18.51
CA TRP A 18 -12.62 2.36 18.58
C TRP A 18 -11.34 2.57 17.76
N LEU A 19 -10.49 1.53 17.57
CA LEU A 19 -9.33 1.60 16.68
C LEU A 19 -9.76 1.70 15.22
N VAL A 20 -10.76 0.91 14.82
CA VAL A 20 -11.33 0.97 13.45
C VAL A 20 -11.98 2.34 13.21
N LEU A 21 -12.63 2.89 14.23
CA LEU A 21 -13.19 4.24 14.17
C LEU A 21 -12.11 5.31 13.99
N LEU A 22 -11.05 5.25 14.80
CA LEU A 22 -9.91 6.17 14.69
C LEU A 22 -9.24 6.11 13.32
N GLU A 23 -8.99 4.90 12.82
CA GLU A 23 -8.42 4.68 11.49
C GLU A 23 -9.32 5.28 10.40
N GLY A 24 -10.62 5.00 10.45
CA GLY A 24 -11.58 5.54 9.49
C GLY A 24 -11.65 7.07 9.50
N VAL A 25 -11.69 7.68 10.67
CA VAL A 25 -11.70 9.16 10.80
C VAL A 25 -10.37 9.75 10.29
N ALA A 26 -9.23 9.17 10.65
CA ALA A 26 -7.93 9.61 10.18
C ALA A 26 -7.82 9.49 8.65
N ALA A 27 -8.30 8.38 8.07
CA ALA A 27 -8.32 8.17 6.62
C ALA A 27 -9.20 9.22 5.91
N VAL A 28 -10.39 9.55 6.43
CA VAL A 28 -11.24 10.60 5.84
C VAL A 28 -10.53 11.95 5.90
N ILE A 29 -9.94 12.33 7.03
CA ILE A 29 -9.24 13.63 7.16
C ILE A 29 -8.08 13.70 6.18
N LEU A 30 -7.21 12.67 6.12
CA LEU A 30 -6.08 12.63 5.20
C LEU A 30 -6.55 12.62 3.74
N GLY A 31 -7.61 11.90 3.42
CA GLY A 31 -8.20 11.88 2.09
C GLY A 31 -8.71 13.25 1.66
N LEU A 32 -9.41 13.97 2.52
CA LEU A 32 -9.86 15.35 2.26
C LEU A 32 -8.68 16.33 2.10
N LEU A 33 -7.62 16.18 2.91
CA LEU A 33 -6.42 16.97 2.76
C LEU A 33 -5.70 16.70 1.44
N LEU A 34 -5.64 15.44 0.98
CA LEU A 34 -5.09 15.09 -0.32
C LEU A 34 -5.90 15.67 -1.48
N LEU A 35 -7.21 15.75 -1.35
CA LEU A 35 -8.09 16.33 -2.37
C LEU A 35 -8.01 17.86 -2.40
N SER A 36 -7.92 18.51 -1.24
CA SER A 36 -7.88 19.97 -1.13
C SER A 36 -6.50 20.57 -1.47
N ASN A 37 -5.43 19.95 -0.96
CA ASN A 37 -4.05 20.40 -1.16
C ASN A 37 -3.11 19.23 -1.47
N PRO A 38 -3.20 18.62 -2.68
CA PRO A 38 -2.50 17.39 -3.00
C PRO A 38 -0.98 17.50 -2.87
N LYS A 39 -0.40 18.63 -3.32
CA LYS A 39 1.06 18.82 -3.28
C LYS A 39 1.61 18.89 -1.86
N SER A 40 1.03 19.71 -1.01
CA SER A 40 1.50 19.90 0.38
C SER A 40 1.27 18.65 1.21
N THR A 41 0.09 18.02 1.08
CA THR A 41 -0.24 16.81 1.81
C THR A 41 0.66 15.64 1.40
N LEU A 42 0.90 15.48 0.09
CA LEU A 42 1.79 14.45 -0.42
C LEU A 42 3.23 14.64 0.09
N LEU A 43 3.71 15.89 0.13
CA LEU A 43 5.04 16.21 0.65
C LEU A 43 5.18 15.76 2.11
N VAL A 44 4.20 16.07 2.97
CA VAL A 44 4.20 15.64 4.37
C VAL A 44 4.12 14.11 4.48
N LEU A 45 3.23 13.46 3.71
CA LEU A 45 3.10 12.00 3.73
C LEU A 45 4.39 11.28 3.30
N VAL A 46 5.07 11.82 2.29
CA VAL A 46 6.35 11.26 1.82
C VAL A 46 7.45 11.43 2.88
N GLN A 47 7.47 12.56 3.61
CA GLN A 47 8.40 12.74 4.73
C GLN A 47 8.13 11.75 5.88
N VAL A 48 6.87 11.55 6.24
CA VAL A 48 6.46 10.53 7.24
C VAL A 48 6.88 9.14 6.78
N LEU A 49 6.70 8.81 5.50
CA LEU A 49 7.14 7.54 4.92
C LEU A 49 8.67 7.39 4.96
N GLY A 50 9.41 8.46 4.66
CA GLY A 50 10.89 8.47 4.77
C GLY A 50 11.36 8.21 6.19
N LEU A 51 10.74 8.85 7.18
CA LEU A 51 11.01 8.60 8.60
C LEU A 51 10.70 7.15 9.00
N TYR A 52 9.56 6.63 8.55
CA TYR A 52 9.17 5.25 8.76
C TYR A 52 10.18 4.26 8.17
N TRP A 53 10.66 4.47 6.95
CA TRP A 53 11.68 3.61 6.33
C TRP A 53 13.00 3.67 7.07
N LEU A 54 13.40 4.87 7.53
CA LEU A 54 14.61 5.05 8.32
C LEU A 54 14.53 4.27 9.63
N ILE A 55 13.44 4.44 10.39
CA ILE A 55 13.22 3.74 11.65
C ILE A 55 13.17 2.22 11.42
N LYS A 56 12.40 1.74 10.45
CA LYS A 56 12.35 0.31 10.11
C LYS A 56 13.69 -0.25 9.67
N GLY A 57 14.46 0.52 8.91
CA GLY A 57 15.80 0.14 8.47
C GLY A 57 16.75 -0.04 9.65
N VAL A 58 16.74 0.87 10.62
CA VAL A 58 17.51 0.75 11.86
C VAL A 58 17.07 -0.48 12.65
N PHE A 59 15.77 -0.68 12.86
CA PHE A 59 15.26 -1.86 13.56
C PHE A 59 15.61 -3.18 12.85
N ALA A 60 15.59 -3.21 11.52
CA ALA A 60 15.99 -4.39 10.75
C ALA A 60 17.46 -4.76 10.99
N ILE A 61 18.36 -3.78 11.08
CA ILE A 61 19.77 -4.02 11.40
C ILE A 61 19.93 -4.46 12.87
N VAL A 62 19.26 -3.80 13.80
CA VAL A 62 19.31 -4.16 15.22
C VAL A 62 18.77 -5.57 15.44
N SER A 63 17.74 -5.99 14.71
CA SER A 63 17.16 -7.32 14.82
C SER A 63 18.12 -8.46 14.46
N ILE A 64 19.20 -8.18 13.73
CA ILE A 64 20.25 -9.17 13.41
C ILE A 64 20.96 -9.65 14.68
N PHE A 65 21.14 -8.76 15.67
CA PHE A 65 21.80 -9.08 16.94
C PHE A 65 20.91 -9.91 17.88
N ILE A 66 19.59 -9.87 17.67
CA ILE A 66 18.60 -10.64 18.47
C ILE A 66 18.37 -12.01 17.82
N ASP A 67 18.23 -12.04 16.51
CA ASP A 67 18.01 -13.24 15.72
C ASP A 67 18.80 -13.16 14.42
N SER A 68 19.85 -13.98 14.34
CA SER A 68 20.73 -14.04 13.18
C SER A 68 20.17 -14.83 11.99
N SER A 69 18.92 -15.37 12.08
CA SER A 69 18.32 -16.02 10.94
C SER A 69 18.12 -15.02 9.80
N MET A 70 18.50 -15.42 8.57
CA MET A 70 18.44 -14.57 7.36
C MET A 70 19.14 -13.19 7.52
N TRP A 71 20.26 -13.14 8.28
CA TRP A 71 20.98 -11.89 8.55
C TRP A 71 21.29 -11.07 7.30
N GLY A 72 21.66 -11.74 6.20
CA GLY A 72 21.97 -11.08 4.93
C GLY A 72 20.75 -10.35 4.34
N TRP A 73 19.57 -10.94 4.43
CA TRP A 73 18.31 -10.29 4.00
C TRP A 73 17.94 -9.11 4.89
N LYS A 74 18.08 -9.28 6.22
CA LYS A 74 17.82 -8.20 7.19
C LYS A 74 18.79 -7.04 6.99
N LEU A 75 20.06 -7.32 6.73
CA LEU A 75 21.06 -6.30 6.43
C LEU A 75 20.74 -5.54 5.14
N PHE A 76 20.38 -6.26 4.07
CA PHE A 76 20.02 -5.66 2.79
C PHE A 76 18.80 -4.75 2.90
N VAL A 77 17.70 -5.24 3.50
CA VAL A 77 16.48 -4.47 3.72
C VAL A 77 16.72 -3.30 4.67
N GLY A 78 17.50 -3.50 5.73
CA GLY A 78 17.87 -2.47 6.70
C GLY A 78 18.68 -1.35 6.06
N ALA A 79 19.73 -1.68 5.32
CA ALA A 79 20.56 -0.71 4.61
C ALA A 79 19.74 0.07 3.56
N LEU A 80 18.92 -0.62 2.75
CA LEU A 80 18.03 0.01 1.80
C LEU A 80 17.03 0.96 2.48
N GLY A 81 16.42 0.54 3.59
CA GLY A 81 15.47 1.36 4.35
C GLY A 81 16.12 2.63 4.89
N ILE A 82 17.34 2.53 5.46
CA ILE A 82 18.09 3.69 5.97
C ILE A 82 18.44 4.63 4.82
N VAL A 83 19.04 4.13 3.74
CA VAL A 83 19.44 4.96 2.58
C VAL A 83 18.22 5.64 1.96
N ALA A 84 17.15 4.88 1.70
CA ALA A 84 15.92 5.43 1.14
C ALA A 84 15.29 6.49 2.08
N GLY A 85 15.23 6.20 3.39
CA GLY A 85 14.72 7.14 4.39
C GLY A 85 15.51 8.44 4.43
N ILE A 86 16.84 8.38 4.44
CA ILE A 86 17.71 9.58 4.43
C ILE A 86 17.52 10.37 3.13
N LEU A 87 17.51 9.72 1.97
CA LEU A 87 17.33 10.38 0.68
C LEU A 87 15.99 11.12 0.59
N VAL A 88 14.93 10.48 1.10
CA VAL A 88 13.60 11.07 1.14
C VAL A 88 13.54 12.30 2.05
N LEU A 89 14.15 12.22 3.24
CA LEU A 89 14.14 13.31 4.21
C LEU A 89 15.02 14.49 3.76
N GLN A 90 16.14 14.24 3.08
CA GLN A 90 17.02 15.28 2.57
C GLN A 90 16.45 16.01 1.35
N ASN A 91 15.65 15.32 0.52
CA ASN A 91 15.13 15.88 -0.73
C ASN A 91 13.60 15.75 -0.83
N PRO A 92 12.83 16.43 0.03
CA PRO A 92 11.39 16.21 0.14
C PRO A 92 10.63 16.57 -1.15
N ILE A 93 11.04 17.61 -1.88
CA ILE A 93 10.39 18.02 -3.13
C ILE A 93 10.57 16.95 -4.23
N TRP A 94 11.79 16.46 -4.41
CA TRP A 94 12.07 15.40 -5.38
C TRP A 94 11.40 14.09 -5.00
N SER A 95 11.40 13.76 -3.72
CA SER A 95 10.80 12.53 -3.20
C SER A 95 9.28 12.53 -3.30
N SER A 96 8.64 13.70 -3.20
CA SER A 96 7.19 13.83 -3.42
C SER A 96 6.76 13.52 -4.85
N PHE A 97 7.69 13.57 -5.80
CA PHE A 97 7.49 13.11 -7.18
C PHE A 97 7.96 11.66 -7.38
N LEU A 98 9.15 11.33 -6.88
CA LEU A 98 9.76 10.00 -7.08
C LEU A 98 8.95 8.87 -6.45
N VAL A 99 8.42 9.05 -5.23
CA VAL A 99 7.65 8.01 -4.57
C VAL A 99 6.39 7.63 -5.34
N PRO A 100 5.52 8.58 -5.76
CA PRO A 100 4.41 8.26 -6.66
C PRO A 100 4.85 7.67 -8.00
N ALA A 101 5.96 8.16 -8.59
CA ALA A 101 6.46 7.64 -9.85
C ALA A 101 6.85 6.15 -9.76
N VAL A 102 7.52 5.75 -8.68
CA VAL A 102 7.84 4.35 -8.41
C VAL A 102 6.56 3.51 -8.25
N LEU A 103 5.56 4.03 -7.55
CA LEU A 103 4.26 3.35 -7.44
C LEU A 103 3.60 3.16 -8.80
N VAL A 104 3.60 4.19 -9.64
CA VAL A 104 3.05 4.12 -11.03
C VAL A 104 3.78 3.06 -11.85
N ILE A 105 5.11 2.98 -11.76
CA ILE A 105 5.90 1.96 -12.46
C ILE A 105 5.52 0.57 -11.97
N ILE A 106 5.45 0.34 -10.66
CA ILE A 106 5.08 -0.94 -10.07
C ILE A 106 3.68 -1.33 -10.52
N LEU A 107 2.70 -0.43 -10.43
CA LEU A 107 1.32 -0.67 -10.84
C LEU A 107 1.20 -0.93 -12.34
N GLY A 108 1.96 -0.22 -13.17
CA GLY A 108 2.00 -0.43 -14.61
C GLY A 108 2.53 -1.81 -14.98
N ILE A 109 3.64 -2.23 -14.37
CA ILE A 109 4.23 -3.57 -14.57
C ILE A 109 3.26 -4.65 -14.08
N GLN A 110 2.70 -4.49 -12.88
CA GLN A 110 1.71 -5.44 -12.34
C GLN A 110 0.48 -5.53 -13.22
N GLY A 111 -0.02 -4.41 -13.75
CA GLY A 111 -1.14 -4.37 -14.68
C GLY A 111 -0.88 -5.20 -15.95
N ILE A 112 0.33 -5.12 -16.52
CA ILE A 112 0.73 -5.93 -17.66
C ILE A 112 0.80 -7.40 -17.29
N ILE A 113 1.44 -7.75 -16.17
CA ILE A 113 1.57 -9.15 -15.70
C ILE A 113 0.18 -9.76 -15.48
N ILE A 114 -0.68 -9.08 -14.72
CA ILE A 114 -2.05 -9.54 -14.44
C ILE A 114 -2.84 -9.67 -15.74
N GLY A 115 -2.67 -8.72 -16.66
CA GLY A 115 -3.33 -8.74 -17.95
C GLY A 115 -2.93 -9.95 -18.80
N VAL A 116 -1.64 -10.29 -18.85
CA VAL A 116 -1.15 -11.49 -19.54
C VAL A 116 -1.72 -12.75 -18.90
N VAL A 117 -1.70 -12.84 -17.56
CA VAL A 117 -2.27 -13.99 -16.84
C VAL A 117 -3.76 -14.14 -17.13
N ASN A 118 -4.53 -13.05 -17.10
CA ASN A 118 -5.97 -13.08 -17.40
C ASN A 118 -6.27 -13.54 -18.84
N ILE A 119 -5.44 -13.12 -19.81
CA ILE A 119 -5.58 -13.59 -21.21
C ILE A 119 -5.32 -15.09 -21.28
N VAL A 120 -4.26 -15.59 -20.65
CA VAL A 120 -3.96 -17.04 -20.62
C VAL A 120 -5.10 -17.81 -19.98
N GLN A 121 -5.65 -17.33 -18.86
CA GLN A 121 -6.80 -17.96 -18.20
C GLN A 121 -8.06 -17.97 -19.07
N ALA A 122 -8.29 -16.93 -19.87
CA ALA A 122 -9.41 -16.89 -20.80
C ALA A 122 -9.35 -18.04 -21.81
N PHE A 123 -8.16 -18.37 -22.32
CA PHE A 123 -7.95 -19.53 -23.21
C PHE A 123 -8.07 -20.87 -22.48
N GLN A 124 -7.86 -20.90 -21.15
CA GLN A 124 -7.99 -22.10 -20.31
C GLN A 124 -9.43 -22.35 -19.82
N GLY A 125 -10.40 -21.56 -20.26
CA GLY A 125 -11.81 -21.77 -19.94
C GLY A 125 -12.40 -20.82 -18.91
N ALA A 126 -11.66 -19.80 -18.45
CA ALA A 126 -12.19 -18.76 -17.54
C ALA A 126 -13.20 -17.81 -18.20
N GLY A 127 -13.44 -17.99 -19.52
CA GLY A 127 -14.44 -17.24 -20.26
C GLY A 127 -13.96 -15.90 -20.83
N TRP A 128 -14.75 -15.34 -21.72
CA TRP A 128 -14.44 -14.11 -22.46
C TRP A 128 -14.23 -12.89 -21.56
N GLY A 129 -14.87 -12.85 -20.39
CA GLY A 129 -14.72 -11.76 -19.42
C GLY A 129 -13.28 -11.61 -18.93
N ALA A 130 -12.57 -12.71 -18.66
CA ALA A 130 -11.16 -12.70 -18.25
C ALA A 130 -10.27 -12.13 -19.36
N GLY A 131 -10.54 -12.48 -20.64
CA GLY A 131 -9.81 -11.96 -21.79
C GLY A 131 -9.95 -10.46 -21.94
N ILE A 132 -11.16 -9.92 -21.84
CA ILE A 132 -11.43 -8.49 -21.93
C ILE A 132 -10.73 -7.74 -20.79
N LEU A 133 -10.84 -8.23 -19.55
CA LEU A 133 -10.15 -7.65 -18.40
C LEU A 133 -8.62 -7.72 -18.57
N GLY A 134 -8.10 -8.80 -19.14
CA GLY A 134 -6.68 -8.95 -19.45
C GLY A 134 -6.17 -7.90 -20.43
N ILE A 135 -6.88 -7.69 -21.54
CA ILE A 135 -6.53 -6.67 -22.54
C ILE A 135 -6.60 -5.27 -21.91
N LEU A 136 -7.68 -4.99 -21.17
CA LEU A 136 -7.84 -3.69 -20.50
C LEU A 136 -6.70 -3.42 -19.49
N SER A 137 -6.31 -4.42 -18.70
CA SER A 137 -5.21 -4.32 -17.74
C SER A 137 -3.86 -4.04 -18.42
N ILE A 138 -3.57 -4.69 -19.56
CA ILE A 138 -2.35 -4.42 -20.34
C ILE A 138 -2.36 -2.98 -20.88
N VAL A 139 -3.47 -2.56 -21.49
CA VAL A 139 -3.59 -1.21 -22.04
C VAL A 139 -3.41 -0.16 -20.96
N LEU A 140 -4.09 -0.32 -19.81
CA LEU A 140 -3.94 0.59 -18.68
C LEU A 140 -2.50 0.58 -18.12
N GLY A 141 -1.88 -0.59 -17.99
CA GLY A 141 -0.48 -0.71 -17.57
C GLY A 141 0.49 0.02 -18.51
N LEU A 142 0.30 -0.12 -19.83
CA LEU A 142 1.09 0.61 -20.84
C LEU A 142 0.86 2.12 -20.76
N ILE A 143 -0.38 2.58 -20.60
CA ILE A 143 -0.70 4.00 -20.43
C ILE A 143 0.01 4.57 -19.21
N LEU A 144 0.01 3.86 -18.08
CA LEU A 144 0.73 4.26 -16.87
C LEU A 144 2.23 4.39 -17.11
N LEU A 145 2.86 3.41 -17.79
CA LEU A 145 4.30 3.39 -18.04
C LEU A 145 4.74 4.43 -19.06
N THR A 146 3.91 4.73 -20.05
CA THR A 146 4.24 5.75 -21.07
C THR A 146 4.00 7.17 -20.56
N ASN A 147 3.20 7.36 -19.53
CA ASN A 147 2.84 8.67 -18.97
C ASN A 147 3.15 8.77 -17.46
N ILE A 148 4.31 8.26 -17.02
CA ILE A 148 4.69 8.19 -15.60
C ILE A 148 4.55 9.56 -14.91
N PHE A 149 4.97 10.64 -15.56
CA PHE A 149 4.90 11.99 -14.99
C PHE A 149 3.45 12.40 -14.68
N THR A 150 2.57 12.32 -15.69
CA THR A 150 1.15 12.69 -15.52
C THR A 150 0.44 11.77 -14.55
N ALA A 151 0.71 10.46 -14.64
CA ALA A 151 0.14 9.47 -13.73
C ALA A 151 0.58 9.70 -12.27
N SER A 152 1.84 10.07 -12.04
CA SER A 152 2.36 10.40 -10.69
C SER A 152 1.65 11.60 -10.07
N LEU A 153 1.30 12.60 -10.86
CA LEU A 153 0.53 13.75 -10.39
C LEU A 153 -0.92 13.40 -10.04
N ALA A 154 -1.47 12.33 -10.63
CA ALA A 154 -2.82 11.86 -10.33
C ALA A 154 -2.87 10.96 -9.07
N VAL A 155 -1.76 10.35 -8.67
CA VAL A 155 -1.70 9.44 -7.51
C VAL A 155 -2.31 10.04 -6.24
N PRO A 156 -1.96 11.26 -5.80
CA PRO A 156 -2.55 11.82 -4.58
C PRO A 156 -4.06 12.04 -4.66
N LEU A 157 -4.59 12.36 -5.85
CA LEU A 157 -6.03 12.51 -6.05
C LEU A 157 -6.75 11.17 -5.96
N VAL A 158 -6.21 10.14 -6.61
CA VAL A 158 -6.74 8.77 -6.56
C VAL A 158 -6.70 8.23 -5.13
N LEU A 159 -5.56 8.36 -4.45
CA LEU A 159 -5.42 7.96 -3.04
C LEU A 159 -6.40 8.74 -2.16
N GLY A 160 -6.56 10.04 -2.35
CA GLY A 160 -7.50 10.87 -1.60
C GLY A 160 -8.94 10.36 -1.71
N ILE A 161 -9.38 10.03 -2.92
CA ILE A 161 -10.73 9.46 -3.16
C ILE A 161 -10.88 8.13 -2.44
N PHE A 162 -9.92 7.20 -2.62
CA PHE A 162 -9.97 5.89 -1.95
C PHE A 162 -9.93 6.00 -0.44
N MET A 163 -9.13 6.92 0.13
CA MET A 163 -9.07 7.16 1.57
C MET A 163 -10.37 7.72 2.12
N VAL A 164 -11.04 8.61 1.40
CA VAL A 164 -12.36 9.13 1.84
C VAL A 164 -13.40 8.02 1.80
N ILE A 165 -13.50 7.28 0.70
CA ILE A 165 -14.49 6.21 0.56
C ILE A 165 -14.21 5.09 1.58
N GLY A 166 -12.97 4.62 1.66
CA GLY A 166 -12.54 3.58 2.58
C GLY A 166 -12.68 4.00 4.04
N GLY A 167 -12.33 5.24 4.37
CA GLY A 167 -12.48 5.82 5.70
C GLY A 167 -13.95 5.92 6.14
N ILE A 168 -14.85 6.36 5.26
CA ILE A 168 -16.29 6.35 5.54
C ILE A 168 -16.79 4.92 5.77
N ALA A 169 -16.37 3.97 4.94
CA ALA A 169 -16.72 2.56 5.12
C ALA A 169 -16.22 2.02 6.46
N ALA A 170 -14.97 2.32 6.86
CA ALA A 170 -14.39 1.91 8.13
C ALA A 170 -15.15 2.51 9.32
N VAL A 171 -15.52 3.79 9.26
CA VAL A 171 -16.36 4.44 10.29
C VAL A 171 -17.71 3.73 10.43
N VAL A 172 -18.39 3.45 9.31
CA VAL A 172 -19.67 2.72 9.34
C VAL A 172 -19.51 1.32 9.93
N MET A 173 -18.42 0.61 9.56
CA MET A 173 -18.12 -0.71 10.11
C MET A 173 -17.83 -0.66 11.61
N ALA A 174 -17.11 0.35 12.11
CA ALA A 174 -16.81 0.51 13.52
C ALA A 174 -18.09 0.60 14.36
N PHE A 175 -19.13 1.27 13.88
CA PHE A 175 -20.43 1.32 14.57
C PHE A 175 -21.19 0.00 14.53
N ARG A 176 -20.90 -0.90 13.58
CA ARG A 176 -21.50 -2.25 13.55
C ARG A 176 -20.77 -3.24 14.45
N LEU A 177 -19.53 -2.95 14.81
CA LEU A 177 -18.72 -3.78 15.73
C LEU A 177 -18.92 -3.42 17.21
N LYS A 178 -19.70 -2.37 17.51
CA LYS A 178 -20.04 -1.93 18.86
C LYS A 178 -21.20 -2.75 19.44
#